data_f078be4ee34b0f7ab94a6069dafda26b
#
_entry.id   f078be4ee34b0f7ab94a6069dafda26b
#
_cell.length_a   1.000
_cell.length_b   1.000
_cell.length_c   1.000
_cell.angle_alpha   90.00
_cell.angle_beta   90.00
_cell.angle_gamma   90.00
#
_symmetry.space_group_name_H-M   'P 1'
#
loop_
_entity.id
_entity.type
_entity.pdbx_description
1 polymer ?
#
loop_
_entity_poly.entity_id
_entity_poly.type
_entity_poly.pdbx_seq_one_letter_code
_entity_poly.pdbx_strand_id
1 'polypeptide(L)'
;MESHEYEMHHQDLRYRGIVRQDGQVQVYMQNHCIDSSKEMEFDSKKDTDTSVNLFCAGLLSGILHGICSFMKKEGNPLEDVEAKARVVLDHPLSYLGVKGYEESPRISKITIDLYFYSFLEEEETIERCKEALKKNILYQSLSPAVEIELHYHASL
;
A
#
# COMPACT_ATOMS: atom_id res chain seq x y z
N MET A 1 -14.96 -30.81 10.23
CA MET A 1 -15.93 -29.90 9.59
C MET A 1 -15.64 -28.43 9.90
N GLU A 2 -15.45 -28.08 11.14
CA GLU A 2 -15.14 -26.67 11.53
C GLU A 2 -13.87 -26.11 10.93
N SER A 3 -12.78 -26.90 10.76
CA SER A 3 -11.52 -26.40 10.21
C SER A 3 -11.59 -26.05 8.72
N HIS A 4 -12.35 -26.80 7.91
CA HIS A 4 -12.50 -26.52 6.48
C HIS A 4 -13.37 -25.29 6.21
N GLU A 5 -14.40 -25.09 7.03
CA GLU A 5 -15.26 -23.91 6.92
C GLU A 5 -14.54 -22.64 7.34
N TYR A 6 -13.66 -22.74 8.35
CA TYR A 6 -12.77 -21.65 8.75
C TYR A 6 -11.80 -21.26 7.64
N GLU A 7 -11.15 -22.23 6.99
CA GLU A 7 -10.20 -22.00 5.88
C GLU A 7 -10.86 -21.35 4.65
N MET A 8 -12.15 -21.53 4.43
CA MET A 8 -12.88 -20.88 3.33
C MET A 8 -13.17 -19.39 3.59
N HIS A 9 -13.29 -18.98 4.85
CA HIS A 9 -13.66 -17.63 5.25
C HIS A 9 -12.50 -16.82 5.83
N HIS A 10 -11.46 -17.50 6.31
CA HIS A 10 -10.34 -16.86 6.98
C HIS A 10 -9.03 -17.48 6.54
N GLN A 11 -8.01 -16.64 6.39
CA GLN A 11 -6.64 -17.07 6.16
C GLN A 11 -5.74 -16.37 7.17
N ASP A 12 -4.95 -17.14 7.89
CA ASP A 12 -4.00 -16.63 8.87
C ASP A 12 -2.63 -16.42 8.22
N LEU A 13 -2.09 -15.23 8.36
CA LEU A 13 -0.73 -14.89 7.98
C LEU A 13 0.09 -14.63 9.24
N ARG A 14 1.31 -15.16 9.29
CA ARG A 14 2.16 -15.07 10.47
C ARG A 14 3.49 -14.43 10.14
N TYR A 15 3.92 -13.55 11.02
CA TYR A 15 5.16 -12.81 10.93
C TYR A 15 5.89 -12.88 12.26
N ARG A 16 7.23 -12.82 12.21
CA ARG A 16 8.06 -12.78 13.40
C ARG A 16 9.01 -11.59 13.32
N GLY A 17 8.95 -10.70 14.29
CA GLY A 17 9.84 -9.54 14.39
C GLY A 17 10.91 -9.77 15.46
N ILE A 18 12.16 -9.43 15.16
CA ILE A 18 13.28 -9.45 16.10
C ILE A 18 13.96 -8.09 16.08
N VAL A 19 14.11 -7.49 17.27
CA VAL A 19 14.90 -6.26 17.44
C VAL A 19 16.35 -6.66 17.69
N ARG A 20 17.25 -6.15 16.85
CA ARG A 20 18.70 -6.38 16.95
C ARG A 20 19.36 -5.39 17.91
N GLN A 21 20.58 -5.68 18.32
CA GLN A 21 21.34 -4.80 19.22
C GLN A 21 21.63 -3.42 18.64
N ASP A 22 21.75 -3.30 17.32
CA ASP A 22 21.92 -2.04 16.59
C ASP A 22 20.62 -1.22 16.45
N GLY A 23 19.51 -1.71 16.95
CA GLY A 23 18.19 -1.09 16.87
C GLY A 23 17.42 -1.39 15.59
N GLN A 24 18.01 -2.09 14.63
CA GLN A 24 17.28 -2.55 13.45
C GLN A 24 16.29 -3.65 13.81
N VAL A 25 15.19 -3.72 13.07
CA VAL A 25 14.17 -4.74 13.21
C VAL A 25 14.19 -5.65 11.99
N GLN A 26 14.33 -6.95 12.22
CA GLN A 26 14.15 -7.96 11.19
C GLN A 26 12.75 -8.54 11.28
N VAL A 27 12.05 -8.59 10.17
CA VAL A 27 10.73 -9.23 10.09
C VAL A 27 10.80 -10.42 9.15
N TYR A 28 10.55 -11.60 9.71
CA TYR A 28 10.53 -12.87 8.98
C TYR A 28 9.13 -13.15 8.46
N MET A 29 9.05 -13.43 7.18
CA MET A 29 7.92 -14.03 6.50
C MET A 29 8.23 -15.50 6.23
N GLN A 30 7.33 -16.25 5.59
CA GLN A 30 7.55 -17.70 5.39
C GLN A 30 8.91 -18.04 4.76
N ASN A 31 9.28 -17.33 3.67
CA ASN A 31 10.48 -17.63 2.89
C ASN A 31 11.38 -16.40 2.69
N HIS A 32 11.15 -15.34 3.41
CA HIS A 32 11.84 -14.08 3.21
C HIS A 32 11.98 -13.31 4.51
N CYS A 33 12.98 -12.45 4.56
CA CYS A 33 13.22 -11.53 5.67
C CYS A 33 13.41 -10.12 5.13
N ILE A 34 12.81 -9.16 5.78
CA ILE A 34 13.03 -7.74 5.52
C ILE A 34 13.66 -7.08 6.75
N ASP A 35 14.50 -6.08 6.51
CA ASP A 35 15.10 -5.25 7.55
C ASP A 35 14.47 -3.86 7.53
N SER A 36 14.20 -3.31 8.70
CA SER A 36 13.72 -1.95 8.89
C SER A 36 14.63 -1.21 9.87
N SER A 37 15.12 -0.05 9.46
CA SER A 37 16.08 0.73 10.25
C SER A 37 15.43 1.57 11.34
N LYS A 38 14.23 2.07 11.07
CA LYS A 38 13.43 2.94 11.96
C LYS A 38 11.99 3.04 11.46
N GLU A 39 11.12 3.65 12.23
CA GLU A 39 9.73 3.84 11.84
C GLU A 39 9.58 4.87 10.71
N MET A 40 10.21 6.03 10.86
CA MET A 40 10.11 7.15 9.90
C MET A 40 11.43 7.90 9.79
N GLU A 41 11.73 8.43 8.61
CA GLU A 41 12.85 9.33 8.34
C GLU A 41 12.34 10.57 7.58
N PHE A 42 12.69 11.74 8.07
CA PHE A 42 12.30 13.02 7.47
C PHE A 42 13.37 13.62 6.55
N ASP A 43 14.62 13.15 6.65
CA ASP A 43 15.68 13.56 5.77
C ASP A 43 15.71 12.70 4.50
N SER A 44 15.30 13.27 3.38
CA SER A 44 15.21 12.58 2.09
C SER A 44 16.59 12.12 1.54
N LYS A 45 17.69 12.59 2.13
CA LYS A 45 19.06 12.20 1.74
C LYS A 45 19.54 10.95 2.49
N LYS A 46 18.87 10.56 3.55
CA LYS A 46 19.22 9.37 4.31
C LYS A 46 18.54 8.13 3.76
N ASP A 47 19.16 7.00 4.03
CA ASP A 47 18.63 5.70 3.63
C ASP A 47 17.31 5.40 4.35
N THR A 48 16.43 4.69 3.67
CA THR A 48 15.00 4.83 3.87
C THR A 48 14.25 3.52 3.99
N ASP A 49 14.90 2.46 4.47
CA ASP A 49 14.24 1.21 4.83
C ASP A 49 13.44 1.38 6.15
N THR A 50 12.53 2.37 6.13
CA THR A 50 11.66 2.65 7.27
C THR A 50 10.37 1.84 7.19
N SER A 51 9.75 1.60 8.34
CA SER A 51 8.46 0.90 8.39
C SER A 51 7.38 1.60 7.57
N VAL A 52 7.33 2.93 7.63
CA VAL A 52 6.36 3.72 6.85
C VAL A 52 6.60 3.56 5.35
N ASN A 53 7.85 3.62 4.89
CA ASN A 53 8.16 3.43 3.47
C ASN A 53 7.84 2.01 2.98
N LEU A 54 8.16 0.99 3.77
CA LEU A 54 7.84 -0.41 3.44
C LEU A 54 6.32 -0.63 3.37
N PHE A 55 5.58 -0.04 4.30
CA PHE A 55 4.12 -0.10 4.31
C PHE A 55 3.52 0.57 3.07
N CYS A 56 3.95 1.80 2.75
CA CYS A 56 3.45 2.54 1.60
C CYS A 56 3.83 1.86 0.27
N ALA A 57 5.05 1.35 0.17
CA ALA A 57 5.50 0.58 -0.99
C ALA A 57 4.66 -0.70 -1.18
N GLY A 58 4.38 -1.42 -0.10
CA GLY A 58 3.52 -2.60 -0.11
C GLY A 58 2.10 -2.27 -0.56
N LEU A 59 1.53 -1.19 -0.05
CA LEU A 59 0.19 -0.73 -0.45
C LEU A 59 0.12 -0.40 -1.94
N LEU A 60 1.06 0.39 -2.44
CA LEU A 60 1.12 0.76 -3.87
C LEU A 60 1.28 -0.49 -4.75
N SER A 61 2.20 -1.37 -4.39
CA SER A 61 2.42 -2.66 -5.07
C SER A 61 1.14 -3.51 -5.07
N GLY A 62 0.45 -3.62 -3.95
CA GLY A 62 -0.78 -4.40 -3.83
C GLY A 62 -1.92 -3.85 -4.68
N ILE A 63 -2.09 -2.54 -4.73
CA ILE A 63 -3.10 -1.90 -5.59
C ILE A 63 -2.79 -2.15 -7.07
N LEU A 64 -1.54 -1.98 -7.49
CA LEU A 64 -1.12 -2.22 -8.87
C LEU A 64 -1.30 -3.68 -9.27
N HIS A 65 -0.88 -4.63 -8.44
CA HIS A 65 -1.09 -6.04 -8.69
C HIS A 65 -2.57 -6.39 -8.83
N GLY A 66 -3.40 -5.88 -7.94
CA GLY A 66 -4.84 -6.13 -7.96
C GLY A 66 -5.51 -5.62 -9.22
N ILE A 67 -5.23 -4.39 -9.60
CA ILE A 67 -5.79 -3.78 -10.83
C ILE A 67 -5.30 -4.52 -12.06
N CYS A 68 -3.99 -4.73 -12.21
CA CYS A 68 -3.42 -5.37 -13.39
C CYS A 68 -3.88 -6.83 -13.54
N SER A 69 -3.94 -7.58 -12.45
CA SER A 69 -4.43 -8.96 -12.46
C SER A 69 -5.90 -9.04 -12.85
N PHE A 70 -6.72 -8.15 -12.32
CA PHE A 70 -8.15 -8.08 -12.66
C PHE A 70 -8.36 -7.78 -14.14
N MET A 71 -7.69 -6.75 -14.66
CA MET A 71 -7.80 -6.36 -16.07
C MET A 71 -7.32 -7.48 -17.01
N LYS A 72 -6.25 -8.18 -16.66
CA LYS A 72 -5.75 -9.32 -17.42
C LYS A 72 -6.75 -10.49 -17.44
N LYS A 73 -7.38 -10.79 -16.31
CA LYS A 73 -8.41 -11.85 -16.22
C LYS A 73 -9.67 -11.51 -17.02
N GLU A 74 -10.00 -10.24 -17.13
CA GLU A 74 -11.13 -9.75 -17.93
C GLU A 74 -10.81 -9.75 -19.46
N GLY A 75 -9.58 -10.12 -19.85
CA GLY A 75 -9.13 -10.12 -21.23
C GLY A 75 -8.71 -8.75 -21.77
N ASN A 76 -8.55 -7.76 -20.91
CA ASN A 76 -8.19 -6.38 -21.25
C ASN A 76 -6.96 -5.92 -20.47
N PRO A 77 -5.79 -6.54 -20.64
CA PRO A 77 -4.60 -6.19 -19.90
C PRO A 77 -4.22 -4.72 -20.12
N LEU A 78 -3.81 -4.07 -19.05
CA LEU A 78 -3.19 -2.74 -19.14
C LEU A 78 -1.72 -2.89 -19.54
N GLU A 79 -1.23 -1.95 -20.32
CA GLU A 79 0.16 -1.88 -20.76
C GLU A 79 0.81 -0.58 -20.25
N ASP A 80 2.12 -0.57 -20.17
CA ASP A 80 2.92 0.60 -19.76
C ASP A 80 2.42 1.24 -18.45
N VAL A 81 2.11 0.41 -17.48
CA VAL A 81 1.53 0.84 -16.21
C VAL A 81 2.59 1.45 -15.31
N GLU A 82 2.36 2.69 -14.91
CA GLU A 82 3.16 3.40 -13.90
C GLU A 82 2.22 4.05 -12.89
N ALA A 83 2.62 4.07 -11.64
CA ALA A 83 1.89 4.81 -10.62
C ALA A 83 2.84 5.67 -9.78
N LYS A 84 2.33 6.83 -9.38
CA LYS A 84 2.98 7.73 -8.43
C LYS A 84 2.06 7.91 -7.24
N ALA A 85 2.59 7.70 -6.05
CA ALA A 85 1.84 7.89 -4.81
C ALA A 85 2.38 9.08 -4.02
N ARG A 86 1.47 9.86 -3.49
CA ARG A 86 1.74 10.91 -2.52
C ARG A 86 1.04 10.56 -1.22
N VAL A 87 1.81 10.50 -0.15
CA VAL A 87 1.31 10.18 1.20
C VAL A 87 1.39 11.41 2.07
N VAL A 88 0.29 11.76 2.72
CA VAL A 88 0.23 12.88 3.67
C VAL A 88 0.29 12.33 5.09
N LEU A 89 1.31 12.75 5.82
CA LEU A 89 1.47 12.47 7.24
C LEU A 89 1.03 13.69 8.03
N ASP A 90 0.01 13.53 8.86
CA ASP A 90 -0.47 14.57 9.77
C ASP A 90 0.29 14.51 11.09
N HIS A 91 0.45 15.68 11.69
CA HIS A 91 1.06 15.87 13.02
C HIS A 91 2.50 15.37 13.17
N PRO A 92 3.40 15.66 12.20
CA PRO A 92 4.80 15.20 12.27
C PRO A 92 5.55 15.78 13.48
N LEU A 93 5.20 16.98 13.94
CA LEU A 93 5.83 17.60 15.11
C LEU A 93 5.53 16.86 16.40
N SER A 94 4.34 16.28 16.51
CA SER A 94 3.98 15.40 17.63
C SER A 94 4.82 14.13 17.62
N TYR A 95 5.02 13.53 16.44
CA TYR A 95 5.91 12.38 16.27
C TYR A 95 7.35 12.68 16.70
N LEU A 96 7.84 13.87 16.36
CA LEU A 96 9.18 14.32 16.71
C LEU A 96 9.32 14.74 18.19
N GLY A 97 8.23 14.71 18.96
CA GLY A 97 8.23 15.06 20.37
C GLY A 97 8.38 16.54 20.64
N VAL A 98 7.99 17.40 19.72
CA VAL A 98 8.03 18.85 19.90
C VAL A 98 6.99 19.28 20.94
N LYS A 99 7.44 20.02 21.94
CA LYS A 99 6.58 20.48 23.05
C LYS A 99 5.43 21.34 22.54
N GLY A 100 4.23 21.05 23.01
CA GLY A 100 2.99 21.77 22.65
C GLY A 100 2.21 21.12 21.50
N TYR A 101 2.73 20.04 20.90
CA TYR A 101 2.07 19.27 19.85
C TYR A 101 1.77 17.87 20.36
N GLU A 102 0.49 17.59 20.63
CA GLU A 102 0.05 16.35 21.31
C GLU A 102 -0.90 15.49 20.47
N GLU A 103 -1.33 15.96 19.26
CA GLU A 103 -2.20 15.20 18.39
C GLU A 103 -1.48 13.95 17.86
N SER A 104 -2.24 12.88 17.64
CA SER A 104 -1.67 11.62 17.15
C SER A 104 -1.14 11.74 15.72
N PRO A 105 0.13 11.42 15.47
CA PRO A 105 0.66 11.39 14.12
C PRO A 105 0.03 10.23 13.35
N ARG A 106 -0.38 10.48 12.12
CA ARG A 106 -1.04 9.46 11.29
C ARG A 106 -0.92 9.76 9.80
N ILE A 107 -1.00 8.73 9.00
CA ILE A 107 -1.26 8.87 7.57
C ILE A 107 -2.74 9.21 7.40
N SER A 108 -3.03 10.36 6.80
CA SER A 108 -4.40 10.86 6.62
C SER A 108 -4.91 10.68 5.20
N LYS A 109 -4.04 10.86 4.20
CA LYS A 109 -4.43 10.80 2.79
C LYS A 109 -3.32 10.18 1.95
N ILE A 110 -3.74 9.34 0.99
CA ILE A 110 -2.87 8.78 -0.04
C ILE A 110 -3.52 9.08 -1.39
N THR A 111 -2.79 9.79 -2.25
CA THR A 111 -3.21 10.06 -3.62
C THR A 111 -2.33 9.27 -4.57
N ILE A 112 -2.95 8.51 -5.46
CA ILE A 112 -2.25 7.67 -6.44
C ILE A 112 -2.63 8.12 -7.83
N ASP A 113 -1.65 8.55 -8.61
CA ASP A 113 -1.79 8.81 -10.03
C ASP A 113 -1.40 7.55 -10.80
N LEU A 114 -2.34 6.94 -11.49
CA LEU A 114 -2.17 5.72 -12.27
C LEU A 114 -2.15 6.05 -13.75
N TYR A 115 -1.02 5.78 -14.39
CA TYR A 115 -0.79 5.96 -15.83
C TYR A 115 -0.81 4.60 -16.52
N PHE A 116 -1.51 4.50 -17.64
CA PHE A 116 -1.64 3.24 -18.36
C PHE A 116 -2.01 3.45 -19.83
N TYR A 117 -1.73 2.43 -20.63
CA TYR A 117 -2.34 2.26 -21.95
C TYR A 117 -3.39 1.14 -21.88
N SER A 118 -4.54 1.37 -22.48
CA SER A 118 -5.65 0.42 -22.56
C SER A 118 -6.22 0.37 -23.98
N PHE A 119 -6.61 -0.81 -24.41
CA PHE A 119 -7.36 -0.98 -25.68
C PHE A 119 -8.84 -0.64 -25.55
N LEU A 120 -9.34 -0.48 -24.34
CA LEU A 120 -10.70 -0.03 -24.05
C LEU A 120 -10.78 1.49 -23.99
N GLU A 121 -11.96 2.02 -24.15
CA GLU A 121 -12.24 3.43 -23.90
C GLU A 121 -11.88 3.79 -22.44
N GLU A 122 -11.47 5.03 -22.24
CA GLU A 122 -10.98 5.51 -20.93
C GLU A 122 -12.00 5.31 -19.83
N GLU A 123 -13.25 5.72 -20.07
CA GLU A 123 -14.33 5.59 -19.08
C GLU A 123 -14.58 4.14 -18.69
N GLU A 124 -14.60 3.23 -19.65
CA GLU A 124 -14.77 1.80 -19.40
C GLU A 124 -13.59 1.22 -18.61
N THR A 125 -12.37 1.60 -18.95
CA THR A 125 -11.18 1.19 -18.23
C THR A 125 -11.22 1.64 -16.76
N ILE A 126 -11.59 2.90 -16.51
CA ILE A 126 -11.71 3.44 -15.14
C ILE A 126 -12.76 2.67 -14.34
N GLU A 127 -13.93 2.39 -14.92
CA GLU A 127 -14.97 1.62 -14.23
C GLU A 127 -14.48 0.20 -13.86
N ARG A 128 -13.75 -0.46 -14.74
CA ARG A 128 -13.15 -1.77 -14.46
C ARG A 128 -12.07 -1.71 -13.38
N CYS A 129 -11.25 -0.68 -13.39
CA CYS A 129 -10.27 -0.45 -12.31
C CYS A 129 -10.96 -0.27 -10.95
N LYS A 130 -12.06 0.47 -10.91
CA LYS A 130 -12.87 0.61 -9.70
C LYS A 130 -13.46 -0.72 -9.23
N GLU A 131 -13.90 -1.57 -10.14
CA GLU A 131 -14.35 -2.93 -9.81
C GLU A 131 -13.20 -3.77 -9.21
N ALA A 132 -11.98 -3.63 -9.75
CA ALA A 132 -10.81 -4.30 -9.22
C ALA A 132 -10.53 -3.90 -7.76
N LEU A 133 -10.70 -2.62 -7.42
CA LEU A 133 -10.49 -2.11 -6.06
C LEU A 133 -11.46 -2.70 -5.04
N LYS A 134 -12.66 -3.10 -5.44
CA LYS A 134 -13.64 -3.74 -4.54
C LYS A 134 -13.15 -5.08 -3.98
N LYS A 135 -12.19 -5.72 -4.64
CA LYS A 135 -11.57 -6.99 -4.21
C LYS A 135 -10.10 -6.83 -3.84
N ASN A 136 -9.59 -5.60 -3.77
CA ASN A 136 -8.21 -5.35 -3.37
C ASN A 136 -8.08 -5.40 -1.85
N ILE A 137 -7.27 -6.33 -1.36
CA ILE A 137 -7.12 -6.60 0.08
C ILE A 137 -6.67 -5.35 0.83
N LEU A 138 -5.57 -4.73 0.39
CA LEU A 138 -4.99 -3.59 1.10
C LEU A 138 -5.86 -2.35 0.97
N TYR A 139 -6.41 -2.09 -0.20
CA TYR A 139 -7.33 -0.98 -0.40
C TYR A 139 -8.57 -1.10 0.49
N GLN A 140 -9.23 -2.26 0.50
CA GLN A 140 -10.42 -2.49 1.33
C GLN A 140 -10.12 -2.42 2.82
N SER A 141 -8.95 -2.89 3.23
CA SER A 141 -8.54 -2.85 4.64
C SER A 141 -8.26 -1.44 5.15
N LEU A 142 -7.69 -0.57 4.32
CA LEU A 142 -7.20 0.75 4.73
C LEU A 142 -8.14 1.90 4.40
N SER A 143 -8.92 1.81 3.33
CA SER A 143 -9.81 2.90 2.88
C SER A 143 -10.82 3.38 3.92
N PRO A 144 -11.32 2.56 4.87
CA PRO A 144 -12.17 3.06 5.94
C PRO A 144 -11.48 4.01 6.93
N ALA A 145 -10.15 3.90 7.07
CA ALA A 145 -9.36 4.68 8.02
C ALA A 145 -8.51 5.78 7.38
N VAL A 146 -8.12 5.59 6.11
CA VAL A 146 -7.25 6.49 5.36
C VAL A 146 -7.95 6.84 4.05
N GLU A 147 -8.02 8.12 3.73
CA GLU A 147 -8.53 8.58 2.44
C GLU A 147 -7.54 8.17 1.33
N ILE A 148 -7.98 7.25 0.46
CA ILE A 148 -7.19 6.79 -0.68
C ILE A 148 -7.91 7.22 -1.96
N GLU A 149 -7.26 8.06 -2.74
CA GLU A 149 -7.80 8.63 -3.97
C GLU A 149 -6.94 8.22 -5.17
N LEU A 150 -7.56 7.63 -6.19
CA LEU A 150 -6.89 7.28 -7.43
C LEU A 150 -7.32 8.24 -8.53
N HIS A 151 -6.32 8.77 -9.24
CA HIS A 151 -6.47 9.53 -10.46
C HIS A 151 -5.98 8.69 -11.63
N TYR A 152 -6.81 8.53 -12.64
CA TYR A 152 -6.53 7.67 -13.79
C TYR A 152 -6.12 8.51 -14.99
N HIS A 153 -5.01 8.14 -15.62
CA HIS A 153 -4.43 8.84 -16.76
C HIS A 153 -4.17 7.84 -17.90
N ALA A 154 -5.09 7.81 -18.87
CA ALA A 154 -4.90 6.99 -20.05
C ALA A 154 -3.89 7.66 -21.01
N SER A 155 -2.92 6.87 -21.48
CA SER A 155 -2.01 7.29 -22.55
C SER A 155 -2.69 7.10 -23.91
N LEU A 156 -2.51 8.05 -24.80
CA LEU A 156 -3.02 7.99 -26.17
C LEU A 156 -2.05 7.21 -27.07
#